data_819794800768272dab32b693cdca9965
#
_entry.id   819794800768272dab32b693cdca9965
#
_cell.length_a   1.000
_cell.length_b   1.000
_cell.length_c   1.000
_cell.angle_alpha   90.00
_cell.angle_beta   90.00
_cell.angle_gamma   90.00
#
_symmetry.space_group_name_H-M   'P 1'
#
loop_
_entity.id
_entity.type
_entity.pdbx_description
1 polymer ?
#
loop_
_entity_poly.entity_id
_entity_poly.type
_entity_poly.pdbx_seq_one_letter_code
_entity_poly.pdbx_strand_id
1 'polypeptide(L)'
;RAVIPVEAADHAPGFYLDWWRHPHANAAQVCASGTWDLMAPQSPEKDRWLTWHYYTQGSEAFKGDLHFYSVDHDLRNELKNIDGHKCPVIMMTGTYDYLTPPEATENTARQIKGGVYIEMPDIGHFPMSENHELFRVYLIEALKIINERTNK
;
A
#
# COMPACT_ATOMS: atom_id res chain seq x y z
N ARG A 1 9.62 17.66 7.29
CA ARG A 1 8.73 16.99 6.33
C ARG A 1 9.23 15.58 6.09
N ALA A 2 8.33 14.62 5.89
CA ALA A 2 8.64 13.23 5.57
C ALA A 2 7.50 12.62 4.75
N VAL A 3 7.73 11.43 4.17
CA VAL A 3 6.74 10.66 3.43
C VAL A 3 6.71 9.24 4.01
N ILE A 4 5.52 8.72 4.24
CA ILE A 4 5.30 7.33 4.65
C ILE A 4 4.40 6.67 3.58
N PRO A 5 4.97 6.11 2.50
CA PRO A 5 4.22 5.28 1.56
C PRO A 5 3.81 3.98 2.25
N VAL A 6 2.52 3.67 2.18
CA VAL A 6 1.94 2.46 2.77
C VAL A 6 1.35 1.63 1.66
N GLU A 7 1.66 0.34 1.62
CA GLU A 7 1.25 -0.61 0.59
C GLU A 7 1.57 -0.09 -0.83
N ALA A 8 2.82 0.34 -1.05
CA ALA A 8 3.24 1.01 -2.27
C ALA A 8 4.54 0.44 -2.84
N ALA A 9 4.63 0.42 -4.16
CA ALA A 9 5.85 0.07 -4.90
C ALA A 9 6.12 1.09 -6.02
N ASP A 10 7.28 0.99 -6.65
CA ASP A 10 7.70 1.88 -7.75
C ASP A 10 6.88 1.70 -9.03
N HIS A 11 6.27 0.54 -9.19
CA HIS A 11 5.38 0.23 -10.32
C HIS A 11 4.50 -0.96 -9.95
N ALA A 12 3.37 -1.09 -10.63
CA ALA A 12 2.39 -2.15 -10.39
C ALA A 12 2.00 -3.01 -11.61
N PRO A 13 2.73 -3.01 -12.76
CA PRO A 13 2.33 -3.82 -13.89
C PRO A 13 2.41 -5.31 -13.52
N GLY A 14 1.34 -6.05 -13.85
CA GLY A 14 1.23 -7.47 -13.54
C GLY A 14 0.67 -7.81 -12.15
N PHE A 15 0.50 -6.84 -11.28
CA PHE A 15 -0.15 -7.07 -9.97
C PHE A 15 -1.67 -7.18 -10.10
N TYR A 16 -2.26 -6.47 -11.08
CA TYR A 16 -3.69 -6.45 -11.31
C TYR A 16 -4.08 -7.33 -12.48
N LEU A 17 -5.22 -8.03 -12.35
CA LEU A 17 -5.74 -8.89 -13.41
C LEU A 17 -6.33 -8.05 -14.53
N ASP A 18 -5.92 -8.30 -15.78
CA ASP A 18 -6.37 -7.51 -16.95
C ASP A 18 -7.89 -7.49 -17.13
N TRP A 19 -8.57 -8.60 -16.82
CA TRP A 19 -10.02 -8.68 -16.94
C TRP A 19 -10.77 -7.75 -15.96
N TRP A 20 -10.16 -7.33 -14.85
CA TRP A 20 -10.74 -6.36 -13.94
C TRP A 20 -10.97 -5.00 -14.61
N ARG A 21 -10.14 -4.66 -15.59
CA ARG A 21 -10.23 -3.42 -16.37
C ARG A 21 -11.19 -3.53 -17.55
N HIS A 22 -11.73 -4.72 -17.82
CA HIS A 22 -12.63 -4.92 -18.96
C HIS A 22 -13.88 -4.03 -18.83
N PRO A 23 -14.33 -3.35 -19.92
CA PRO A 23 -15.47 -2.43 -19.87
C PRO A 23 -16.76 -3.04 -19.33
N HIS A 24 -16.97 -4.33 -19.57
CA HIS A 24 -18.15 -5.07 -19.12
C HIS A 24 -17.99 -5.74 -17.75
N ALA A 25 -16.83 -5.67 -17.10
CA ALA A 25 -16.68 -6.17 -15.76
C ALA A 25 -17.48 -5.27 -14.78
N ASN A 26 -18.25 -5.90 -13.90
CA ASN A 26 -19.00 -5.15 -12.90
C ASN A 26 -18.03 -4.60 -11.83
N ALA A 27 -17.87 -3.28 -11.80
CA ALA A 27 -16.93 -2.62 -10.89
C ALA A 27 -17.21 -2.92 -9.41
N ALA A 28 -18.50 -2.99 -9.02
CA ALA A 28 -18.87 -3.27 -7.65
C ALA A 28 -18.49 -4.70 -7.22
N GLN A 29 -18.70 -5.69 -8.09
CA GLN A 29 -18.31 -7.07 -7.81
C GLN A 29 -16.80 -7.24 -7.74
N VAL A 30 -16.06 -6.64 -8.68
CA VAL A 30 -14.60 -6.68 -8.69
C VAL A 30 -14.04 -6.03 -7.41
N CYS A 31 -14.53 -4.85 -7.06
CA CYS A 31 -14.12 -4.13 -5.85
C CYS A 31 -14.45 -4.94 -4.59
N ALA A 32 -15.65 -5.50 -4.49
CA ALA A 32 -16.08 -6.26 -3.34
C ALA A 32 -15.22 -7.51 -3.11
N SER A 33 -14.98 -8.29 -4.17
CA SER A 33 -14.15 -9.50 -4.11
C SER A 33 -12.69 -9.15 -3.77
N GLY A 34 -12.09 -8.22 -4.52
CA GLY A 34 -10.71 -7.83 -4.31
C GLY A 34 -10.45 -7.25 -2.91
N THR A 35 -11.33 -6.39 -2.41
CA THR A 35 -11.17 -5.81 -1.08
C THR A 35 -11.16 -6.87 0.01
N TRP A 36 -12.07 -7.86 -0.05
CA TRP A 36 -12.13 -8.90 0.96
C TRP A 36 -10.89 -9.79 0.97
N ASP A 37 -10.45 -10.19 -0.21
CA ASP A 37 -9.32 -11.12 -0.35
C ASP A 37 -7.96 -10.49 0.00
N LEU A 38 -7.87 -9.16 -0.07
CA LEU A 38 -6.65 -8.42 0.24
C LEU A 38 -6.44 -8.11 1.71
N MET A 39 -7.45 -8.34 2.56
CA MET A 39 -7.32 -8.17 4.00
C MET A 39 -6.76 -9.43 4.66
N ALA A 40 -5.85 -9.26 5.61
CA ALA A 40 -5.30 -10.38 6.34
C ALA A 40 -6.39 -11.11 7.14
N PRO A 41 -6.46 -12.45 7.07
CA PRO A 41 -7.45 -13.22 7.84
C PRO A 41 -7.33 -13.03 9.35
N GLN A 42 -6.14 -12.66 9.84
CA GLN A 42 -5.85 -12.38 11.25
C GLN A 42 -6.39 -11.03 11.72
N SER A 43 -6.68 -10.12 10.79
CA SER A 43 -7.28 -8.83 11.13
C SER A 43 -8.67 -9.02 11.76
N PRO A 44 -9.07 -8.18 12.73
CA PRO A 44 -10.36 -8.32 13.41
C PRO A 44 -11.52 -8.35 12.41
N GLU A 45 -12.39 -9.33 12.52
CA GLU A 45 -13.50 -9.52 11.58
C GLU A 45 -14.39 -8.27 11.46
N LYS A 46 -14.66 -7.59 12.56
CA LYS A 46 -15.41 -6.34 12.59
C LYS A 46 -14.77 -5.27 11.70
N ASP A 47 -13.45 -5.12 11.76
CA ASP A 47 -12.72 -4.09 11.02
C ASP A 47 -12.59 -4.48 9.55
N ARG A 48 -12.48 -5.78 9.24
CA ARG A 48 -12.54 -6.28 7.86
C ARG A 48 -13.91 -6.00 7.23
N TRP A 49 -15.02 -6.24 7.94
CA TRP A 49 -16.36 -5.92 7.46
C TRP A 49 -16.54 -4.41 7.24
N LEU A 50 -16.03 -3.58 8.14
CA LEU A 50 -16.08 -2.12 8.00
C LEU A 50 -15.28 -1.66 6.76
N THR A 51 -14.07 -2.17 6.58
CA THR A 51 -13.20 -1.88 5.43
C THR A 51 -13.88 -2.27 4.13
N TRP A 52 -14.39 -3.49 4.06
CA TRP A 52 -15.09 -4.00 2.89
C TRP A 52 -16.31 -3.14 2.53
N HIS A 53 -17.14 -2.81 3.52
CA HIS A 53 -18.33 -1.99 3.32
C HIS A 53 -17.98 -0.58 2.83
N TYR A 54 -16.92 -0.01 3.34
CA TYR A 54 -16.45 1.31 2.95
C TYR A 54 -15.95 1.34 1.48
N TYR A 55 -15.08 0.41 1.13
CA TYR A 55 -14.49 0.36 -0.21
C TYR A 55 -15.50 0.00 -1.30
N THR A 56 -16.47 -0.84 -1.03
CA THR A 56 -17.51 -1.21 -2.01
C THR A 56 -18.41 -0.06 -2.43
N GLN A 57 -18.44 1.03 -1.67
CA GLN A 57 -19.18 2.24 -2.05
C GLN A 57 -18.45 3.08 -3.11
N GLY A 58 -17.15 2.92 -3.26
CA GLY A 58 -16.32 3.66 -4.22
C GLY A 58 -15.99 2.89 -5.50
N SER A 59 -16.80 1.94 -5.90
CA SER A 59 -16.50 0.99 -6.97
C SER A 59 -16.18 1.62 -8.34
N GLU A 60 -16.74 2.78 -8.66
CA GLU A 60 -16.44 3.48 -9.92
C GLU A 60 -15.01 4.08 -9.89
N ALA A 61 -14.57 4.63 -8.75
CA ALA A 61 -13.21 5.12 -8.59
C ALA A 61 -12.20 3.98 -8.74
N PHE A 62 -12.52 2.80 -8.23
CA PHE A 62 -11.65 1.63 -8.26
C PHE A 62 -11.17 1.24 -9.67
N LYS A 63 -12.01 1.34 -10.70
CA LYS A 63 -11.58 1.10 -12.09
C LYS A 63 -10.57 2.13 -12.59
N GLY A 64 -10.74 3.39 -12.21
CA GLY A 64 -9.78 4.45 -12.51
C GLY A 64 -8.43 4.19 -11.83
N ASP A 65 -8.45 3.79 -10.58
CA ASP A 65 -7.25 3.44 -9.81
C ASP A 65 -6.52 2.25 -10.44
N LEU A 66 -7.24 1.19 -10.83
CA LEU A 66 -6.66 0.03 -11.53
C LEU A 66 -5.98 0.43 -12.83
N HIS A 67 -6.58 1.36 -13.60
CA HIS A 67 -5.97 1.86 -14.82
C HIS A 67 -4.70 2.65 -14.51
N PHE A 68 -4.77 3.59 -13.57
CA PHE A 68 -3.63 4.40 -13.16
C PHE A 68 -2.45 3.52 -12.73
N TYR A 69 -2.64 2.61 -11.79
CA TYR A 69 -1.58 1.74 -11.28
C TYR A 69 -1.03 0.78 -12.34
N SER A 70 -1.86 0.32 -13.28
CA SER A 70 -1.41 -0.63 -14.30
C SER A 70 -0.73 0.00 -15.51
N VAL A 71 -1.02 1.27 -15.81
CA VAL A 71 -0.61 1.94 -17.06
C VAL A 71 0.26 3.16 -16.81
N ASP A 72 -0.16 4.04 -15.91
CA ASP A 72 0.47 5.36 -15.75
C ASP A 72 1.55 5.38 -14.65
N HIS A 73 1.40 4.52 -13.64
CA HIS A 73 2.29 4.48 -12.48
C HIS A 73 3.57 3.70 -12.77
N ASP A 74 4.65 4.39 -13.10
CA ASP A 74 6.00 3.84 -13.24
C ASP A 74 7.05 4.84 -12.75
N LEU A 75 7.59 4.58 -11.57
CA LEU A 75 8.62 5.41 -10.94
C LEU A 75 10.03 4.80 -10.98
N ARG A 76 10.21 3.67 -11.66
CA ARG A 76 11.49 2.92 -11.66
C ARG A 76 12.70 3.75 -12.06
N ASN A 77 12.51 4.69 -12.98
CA ASN A 77 13.59 5.59 -13.42
C ASN A 77 13.76 6.83 -12.54
N GLU A 78 12.80 7.13 -11.67
CA GLU A 78 12.74 8.36 -10.88
C GLU A 78 13.23 8.16 -9.43
N LEU A 79 13.24 6.95 -8.91
CA LEU A 79 13.60 6.65 -7.51
C LEU A 79 14.98 7.19 -7.13
N LYS A 80 15.94 7.13 -8.05
CA LYS A 80 17.31 7.67 -7.89
C LYS A 80 17.35 9.17 -7.62
N ASN A 81 16.29 9.90 -8.00
CA ASN A 81 16.19 11.34 -7.80
C ASN A 81 15.62 11.68 -6.41
N ILE A 82 15.14 10.69 -5.66
CA ILE A 82 14.60 10.85 -4.30
C ILE A 82 15.76 10.77 -3.31
N ASP A 83 15.92 11.79 -2.49
CA ASP A 83 16.92 11.81 -1.40
C ASP A 83 16.23 11.77 -0.03
N GLY A 84 16.12 10.57 0.54
CA GLY A 84 15.54 10.32 1.85
C GLY A 84 16.35 10.89 3.03
N HIS A 85 17.55 11.42 2.79
CA HIS A 85 18.26 12.20 3.81
C HIS A 85 17.74 13.64 3.90
N LYS A 86 17.21 14.18 2.80
CA LYS A 86 16.60 15.52 2.77
C LYS A 86 15.13 15.49 3.19
N CYS A 87 14.42 14.44 2.77
CA CYS A 87 13.04 14.19 3.13
C CYS A 87 12.91 12.70 3.47
N PRO A 88 12.85 12.31 4.72
CA PRO A 88 12.75 10.90 5.12
C PRO A 88 11.62 10.18 4.39
N VAL A 89 11.93 9.02 3.82
CA VAL A 89 10.97 8.12 3.16
C VAL A 89 10.98 6.80 3.93
N ILE A 90 9.84 6.47 4.54
CA ILE A 90 9.65 5.24 5.30
C ILE A 90 8.53 4.45 4.63
N MET A 91 8.88 3.43 3.88
CA MET A 91 7.92 2.57 3.19
C MET A 91 7.44 1.44 4.11
N MET A 92 6.14 1.18 4.11
CA MET A 92 5.54 0.18 4.99
C MET A 92 4.65 -0.76 4.18
N THR A 93 4.71 -2.07 4.46
CA THR A 93 3.87 -3.06 3.77
C THR A 93 3.51 -4.21 4.69
N GLY A 94 2.25 -4.64 4.62
CA GLY A 94 1.75 -5.81 5.32
C GLY A 94 2.22 -7.12 4.68
N THR A 95 2.53 -8.13 5.49
CA THR A 95 2.99 -9.44 4.99
C THR A 95 1.94 -10.19 4.18
N TYR A 96 0.68 -9.82 4.31
CA TYR A 96 -0.43 -10.43 3.57
C TYR A 96 -0.82 -9.66 2.30
N ASP A 97 -0.15 -8.53 2.00
CA ASP A 97 -0.40 -7.79 0.77
C ASP A 97 0.22 -8.50 -0.45
N TYR A 98 -0.60 -9.01 -1.33
CA TYR A 98 -0.16 -9.63 -2.59
C TYR A 98 -0.38 -8.73 -3.82
N LEU A 99 -0.98 -7.54 -3.66
CA LEU A 99 -1.01 -6.52 -4.72
C LEU A 99 0.31 -5.75 -4.77
N THR A 100 0.80 -5.34 -3.63
CA THR A 100 2.11 -4.73 -3.43
C THR A 100 2.91 -5.59 -2.46
N PRO A 101 3.43 -6.75 -2.91
CA PRO A 101 4.09 -7.68 -1.99
C PRO A 101 5.24 -7.04 -1.24
N PRO A 102 5.55 -7.51 -0.01
CA PRO A 102 6.65 -6.99 0.80
C PRO A 102 7.96 -6.82 0.03
N GLU A 103 8.31 -7.79 -0.80
CA GLU A 103 9.52 -7.75 -1.64
C GLU A 103 9.52 -6.56 -2.61
N ALA A 104 8.39 -6.21 -3.23
CA ALA A 104 8.28 -5.10 -4.16
C ALA A 104 8.49 -3.77 -3.44
N THR A 105 7.85 -3.59 -2.27
CA THR A 105 8.01 -2.40 -1.44
C THR A 105 9.44 -2.27 -0.91
N GLU A 106 10.03 -3.37 -0.42
CA GLU A 106 11.40 -3.38 0.07
C GLU A 106 12.41 -3.04 -1.03
N ASN A 107 12.24 -3.61 -2.24
CA ASN A 107 13.08 -3.31 -3.39
C ASN A 107 12.97 -1.84 -3.81
N THR A 108 11.78 -1.27 -3.75
CA THR A 108 11.57 0.16 -3.99
C THR A 108 12.28 1.00 -2.94
N ALA A 109 12.14 0.67 -1.65
CA ALA A 109 12.80 1.41 -0.57
C ALA A 109 14.34 1.38 -0.69
N ARG A 110 14.91 0.24 -1.08
CA ARG A 110 16.36 0.08 -1.27
C ARG A 110 16.94 0.94 -2.39
N GLN A 111 16.15 1.28 -3.41
CA GLN A 111 16.57 2.14 -4.52
C GLN A 111 16.53 3.63 -4.15
N ILE A 112 15.82 4.00 -3.10
CA ILE A 112 15.75 5.37 -2.60
C ILE A 112 16.94 5.61 -1.68
N LYS A 113 17.77 6.61 -1.98
CA LYS A 113 18.88 6.98 -1.12
C LYS A 113 18.42 7.35 0.28
N GLY A 114 18.79 6.55 1.28
CA GLY A 114 18.34 6.73 2.67
C GLY A 114 16.89 6.30 2.93
N GLY A 115 16.26 5.58 1.99
CA GLY A 115 14.96 4.96 2.20
C GLY A 115 14.98 3.93 3.33
N VAL A 116 13.85 3.76 4.00
CA VAL A 116 13.65 2.76 5.07
C VAL A 116 12.45 1.91 4.70
N TYR A 117 12.52 0.63 5.02
CA TYR A 117 11.43 -0.32 4.90
C TYR A 117 11.02 -0.86 6.26
N ILE A 118 9.72 -0.94 6.50
CA ILE A 118 9.11 -1.56 7.67
C ILE A 118 8.10 -2.60 7.18
N GLU A 119 8.32 -3.86 7.50
CA GLU A 119 7.35 -4.92 7.29
C GLU A 119 6.34 -4.96 8.44
N MET A 120 5.06 -5.16 8.10
CA MET A 120 3.97 -5.22 9.06
C MET A 120 3.36 -6.64 9.08
N PRO A 121 3.84 -7.54 9.96
CA PRO A 121 3.28 -8.88 10.11
C PRO A 121 1.78 -8.89 10.35
N ASP A 122 1.09 -9.88 9.77
CA ASP A 122 -0.34 -10.14 9.97
C ASP A 122 -1.28 -9.00 9.53
N ILE A 123 -0.82 -8.15 8.62
CA ILE A 123 -1.58 -7.05 8.02
C ILE A 123 -1.66 -7.27 6.52
N GLY A 124 -2.79 -6.93 5.91
CA GLY A 124 -3.03 -6.93 4.46
C GLY A 124 -2.93 -5.54 3.84
N HIS A 125 -3.62 -5.36 2.72
CA HIS A 125 -3.54 -4.15 1.89
C HIS A 125 -4.24 -2.91 2.48
N PHE A 126 -5.02 -3.04 3.54
CA PHE A 126 -5.77 -1.93 4.13
C PHE A 126 -5.41 -1.69 5.60
N PRO A 127 -4.13 -1.55 5.96
CA PRO A 127 -3.66 -1.58 7.35
C PRO A 127 -4.37 -0.59 8.25
N MET A 128 -4.67 0.63 7.73
CA MET A 128 -5.31 1.70 8.50
C MET A 128 -6.73 1.38 8.92
N SER A 129 -7.43 0.51 8.20
CA SER A 129 -8.84 0.19 8.45
C SER A 129 -9.08 -1.27 8.86
N GLU A 130 -8.33 -2.22 8.30
CA GLU A 130 -8.52 -3.63 8.63
C GLU A 130 -7.94 -4.03 9.99
N ASN A 131 -6.89 -3.32 10.47
CA ASN A 131 -6.27 -3.55 11.77
C ASN A 131 -5.55 -2.29 12.28
N HIS A 132 -6.31 -1.26 12.57
CA HIS A 132 -5.79 0.06 12.96
C HIS A 132 -4.95 0.02 14.23
N GLU A 133 -5.24 -0.88 15.17
CA GLU A 133 -4.48 -1.02 16.42
C GLU A 133 -3.07 -1.56 16.16
N LEU A 134 -2.93 -2.57 15.30
CA LEU A 134 -1.64 -3.10 14.93
C LEU A 134 -0.89 -2.12 14.01
N PHE A 135 -1.57 -1.52 13.03
CA PHE A 135 -0.98 -0.49 12.17
C PHE A 135 -0.40 0.68 12.98
N ARG A 136 -1.09 1.11 14.03
CA ARG A 136 -0.63 2.19 14.92
C ARG A 136 0.76 1.91 15.50
N VAL A 137 1.10 0.66 15.81
CA VAL A 137 2.41 0.29 16.35
C VAL A 137 3.51 0.63 15.37
N TYR A 138 3.35 0.22 14.11
CA TYR A 138 4.31 0.47 13.04
C TYR A 138 4.36 1.93 12.61
N LEU A 139 3.21 2.61 12.60
CA LEU A 139 3.17 4.04 12.34
C LEU A 139 3.97 4.84 13.39
N ILE A 140 3.85 4.47 14.67
CA ILE A 140 4.64 5.11 15.74
C ILE A 140 6.13 4.84 15.54
N GLU A 141 6.53 3.65 15.11
CA GLU A 141 7.92 3.32 14.77
C GLU A 141 8.42 4.20 13.62
N ALA A 142 7.67 4.30 12.52
CA ALA A 142 8.01 5.17 11.41
C ALA A 142 8.18 6.64 11.85
N LEU A 143 7.27 7.14 12.69
CA LEU A 143 7.33 8.50 13.23
C LEU A 143 8.55 8.73 14.13
N LYS A 144 8.99 7.74 14.92
CA LYS A 144 10.22 7.82 15.70
C LYS A 144 11.45 7.95 14.79
N ILE A 145 11.55 7.12 13.75
CA ILE A 145 12.65 7.17 12.78
C ILE A 145 12.69 8.55 12.10
N ILE A 146 11.53 9.09 11.71
CA ILE A 146 11.44 10.43 11.12
C ILE A 146 11.95 11.50 12.10
N ASN A 147 11.50 11.44 13.35
CA ASN A 147 11.90 12.41 14.38
C ASN A 147 13.41 12.39 14.62
N GLU A 148 14.02 11.21 14.69
CA GLU A 148 15.46 11.05 14.86
C GLU A 148 16.27 11.60 13.68
N ARG A 149 15.72 11.55 12.47
CA ARG A 149 16.39 12.04 11.26
C ARG A 149 16.21 13.54 11.04
N THR A 150 15.12 14.11 11.52
CA THR A 150 14.79 15.53 11.28
C THR A 150 15.26 16.47 12.39
N ASN A 151 15.60 15.95 13.57
CA ASN A 151 16.08 16.73 14.72
C ASN A 151 17.61 16.67 14.89
N LYS A 152 18.32 16.26 13.86
CA LYS A 152 19.79 16.35 13.76
C LYS A 152 20.16 17.62 13.01
#